data_420aa2dab3804b12aeaa3568b446a952
#
_entry.id   420aa2dab3804b12aeaa3568b446a952
#
_cell.length_a   1.000
_cell.length_b   1.000
_cell.length_c   1.000
_cell.angle_alpha   90.00
_cell.angle_beta   90.00
_cell.angle_gamma   90.00
#
_symmetry.space_group_name_H-M   'P 1'
#
loop_
_entity.id
_entity.type
_entity.pdbx_description
1 polymer ?
#
loop_
_entity_poly.entity_id
_entity_poly.type
_entity_poly.pdbx_seq_one_letter_code
_entity_poly.pdbx_strand_id
1 'polypeptide(L)'
;MKRKLLIVNSNLHTGGVQKALAALLANIGNDYDVTLLLFYKGGACLGELPDNICVKEVNSAFRYLGMNRSDAKSPKDKLLRAIYAGITRVFGRKYAIALMGLGQKKLSGYAYAISYIQNGGDKAFYGGCNEFVAKHVGAGKKISFLHGDYRLCGANTALNAALYKSFDAIAACSQGCGDSILAALPELGDKLHIVKNCQRYDEIRARAEKTAVRLEPEKINIVTVARLGREKSVGRAVEAMARLGALQEKIHYYIIGDGIEKDRICGIIDEAKLGDTVTLCGSMDEPYGYIEAAELLLIPSLSEAAPMVIGEAACLATPVLSTETSSAREMIEDSGYGWVCENSVEGLRKGLEMLISEPDLLREKSKFLNTLHFDDSEAAGQFKAMLDRL
;
A
#
# COMPACT_ATOMS: atom_id res chain seq x y z
N MET A 1 25.54 22.05 -4.09
CA MET A 1 25.45 20.88 -3.20
C MET A 1 24.01 20.39 -3.20
N LYS A 2 23.78 19.06 -3.30
CA LYS A 2 22.42 18.51 -3.18
C LYS A 2 21.86 18.77 -1.79
N ARG A 3 20.54 19.06 -1.70
CA ARG A 3 19.86 19.21 -0.41
C ARG A 3 19.80 17.84 0.32
N LYS A 4 20.12 17.81 1.61
CA LYS A 4 20.12 16.59 2.42
C LYS A 4 18.72 16.23 2.84
N LEU A 5 18.28 15.01 2.49
CA LEU A 5 16.96 14.47 2.76
C LEU A 5 17.06 13.23 3.66
N LEU A 6 16.39 13.26 4.79
CA LEU A 6 16.20 12.09 5.64
C LEU A 6 14.81 11.52 5.42
N ILE A 7 14.72 10.24 5.04
CA ILE A 7 13.44 9.50 5.00
C ILE A 7 13.48 8.44 6.09
N VAL A 8 12.47 8.41 6.95
CA VAL A 8 12.33 7.44 8.04
C VAL A 8 11.20 6.49 7.72
N ASN A 9 11.49 5.20 7.70
CA ASN A 9 10.51 4.15 7.49
C ASN A 9 10.72 2.99 8.48
N SER A 10 9.71 2.15 8.70
CA SER A 10 9.82 1.04 9.65
C SER A 10 10.76 -0.06 9.15
N ASN A 11 10.57 -0.54 7.93
CA ASN A 11 11.35 -1.59 7.26
C ASN A 11 11.07 -1.58 5.75
N LEU A 12 11.68 -2.51 5.01
CA LEU A 12 11.46 -2.71 3.57
C LEU A 12 10.94 -4.12 3.22
N HIS A 13 10.10 -4.70 4.10
CA HIS A 13 9.37 -5.92 3.76
C HIS A 13 8.41 -5.69 2.59
N THR A 14 7.99 -6.77 1.91
CA THR A 14 7.06 -6.67 0.79
C THR A 14 5.73 -6.04 1.21
N GLY A 15 5.34 -4.97 0.52
CA GLY A 15 4.10 -4.22 0.75
C GLY A 15 4.01 -2.98 -0.13
N GLY A 16 2.80 -2.47 -0.37
CA GLY A 16 2.57 -1.32 -1.26
C GLY A 16 3.38 -0.08 -0.87
N VAL A 17 3.41 0.27 0.42
CA VAL A 17 4.16 1.43 0.93
C VAL A 17 5.67 1.29 0.69
N GLN A 18 6.22 0.09 0.88
CA GLN A 18 7.63 -0.19 0.70
C GLN A 18 8.03 -0.20 -0.78
N LYS A 19 7.19 -0.77 -1.65
CA LYS A 19 7.37 -0.69 -3.11
C LYS A 19 7.31 0.76 -3.59
N ALA A 20 6.32 1.54 -3.14
CA ALA A 20 6.20 2.96 -3.46
C ALA A 20 7.42 3.77 -3.00
N LEU A 21 7.96 3.47 -1.80
CA LEU A 21 9.18 4.10 -1.31
C LEU A 21 10.39 3.76 -2.18
N ALA A 22 10.59 2.49 -2.53
CA ALA A 22 11.70 2.07 -3.40
C ALA A 22 11.61 2.74 -4.77
N ALA A 23 10.40 2.81 -5.36
CA ALA A 23 10.14 3.50 -6.62
C ALA A 23 10.39 5.01 -6.52
N LEU A 24 9.93 5.68 -5.45
CA LEU A 24 10.22 7.10 -5.22
C LEU A 24 11.73 7.33 -5.13
N LEU A 25 12.46 6.51 -4.37
CA LEU A 25 13.91 6.64 -4.21
C LEU A 25 14.68 6.48 -5.52
N ALA A 26 14.20 5.61 -6.42
CA ALA A 26 14.76 5.47 -7.76
C ALA A 26 14.62 6.77 -8.59
N ASN A 27 13.50 7.48 -8.43
CA ASN A 27 13.20 8.70 -9.17
C ASN A 27 13.87 9.96 -8.62
N ILE A 28 14.17 10.02 -7.30
CA ILE A 28 14.70 11.23 -6.66
C ILE A 28 16.17 11.11 -6.20
N GLY A 29 16.74 9.91 -6.18
CA GLY A 29 18.07 9.65 -5.63
C GLY A 29 19.20 10.46 -6.28
N ASN A 30 19.00 10.87 -7.54
CA ASN A 30 19.96 11.73 -8.23
C ASN A 30 19.81 13.22 -7.92
N ASP A 31 18.70 13.67 -7.34
CA ASP A 31 18.40 15.09 -7.10
C ASP A 31 18.78 15.51 -5.68
N TYR A 32 18.72 14.57 -4.73
CA TYR A 32 18.97 14.80 -3.30
C TYR A 32 20.09 13.92 -2.75
N ASP A 33 20.70 14.37 -1.64
CA ASP A 33 21.57 13.53 -0.80
C ASP A 33 20.69 12.78 0.21
N VAL A 34 20.27 11.57 -0.18
CA VAL A 34 19.23 10.83 0.56
C VAL A 34 19.83 9.88 1.58
N THR A 35 19.42 10.03 2.83
CA THR A 35 19.58 9.03 3.89
C THR A 35 18.25 8.36 4.17
N LEU A 36 18.15 7.05 3.94
CA LEU A 36 17.03 6.22 4.36
C LEU A 36 17.34 5.60 5.72
N LEU A 37 16.61 6.03 6.75
CA LEU A 37 16.71 5.49 8.09
C LEU A 37 15.59 4.49 8.34
N LEU A 38 15.94 3.24 8.55
CA LEU A 38 15.00 2.17 8.85
C LEU A 38 15.02 1.87 10.36
N PHE A 39 13.86 1.58 10.93
CA PHE A 39 13.81 1.03 12.28
C PHE A 39 14.40 -0.37 12.31
N TYR A 40 14.11 -1.18 11.30
CA TYR A 40 14.75 -2.47 11.10
C TYR A 40 15.24 -2.58 9.63
N LYS A 41 16.55 -2.80 9.46
CA LYS A 41 17.16 -2.94 8.14
C LYS A 41 16.95 -4.35 7.60
N GLY A 42 15.76 -4.59 7.05
CA GLY A 42 15.36 -5.88 6.48
C GLY A 42 14.17 -5.74 5.55
N GLY A 43 13.98 -6.77 4.72
CA GLY A 43 12.89 -6.89 3.74
C GLY A 43 13.37 -7.00 2.30
N ALA A 44 12.52 -7.57 1.43
CA ALA A 44 12.84 -7.86 0.03
C ALA A 44 13.13 -6.58 -0.78
N CYS A 45 12.37 -5.50 -0.55
CA CYS A 45 12.58 -4.24 -1.27
C CYS A 45 13.92 -3.54 -0.94
N LEU A 46 14.71 -4.06 0.01
CA LEU A 46 16.04 -3.51 0.30
C LEU A 46 17.01 -3.70 -0.89
N GLY A 47 16.90 -4.83 -1.59
CA GLY A 47 17.70 -5.11 -2.79
C GLY A 47 17.29 -4.34 -4.04
N GLU A 48 16.15 -3.64 -3.99
CA GLU A 48 15.63 -2.83 -5.09
C GLU A 48 16.06 -1.35 -5.02
N LEU A 49 16.78 -0.97 -3.96
CA LEU A 49 17.20 0.43 -3.77
C LEU A 49 18.37 0.77 -4.68
N PRO A 50 18.43 2.01 -5.21
CA PRO A 50 19.60 2.51 -5.92
C PRO A 50 20.84 2.56 -5.01
N ASP A 51 22.02 2.30 -5.59
CA ASP A 51 23.31 2.26 -4.85
C ASP A 51 23.69 3.59 -4.18
N ASN A 52 23.16 4.70 -4.70
CA ASN A 52 23.45 6.04 -4.18
C ASN A 52 22.60 6.43 -2.95
N ILE A 53 21.72 5.55 -2.47
CA ILE A 53 20.91 5.77 -1.27
C ILE A 53 21.68 5.29 -0.03
N CYS A 54 21.93 6.19 0.92
CA CYS A 54 22.59 5.85 2.19
C CYS A 54 21.58 5.19 3.15
N VAL A 55 21.60 3.85 3.27
CA VAL A 55 20.68 3.11 4.14
C VAL A 55 21.27 2.90 5.53
N LYS A 56 20.59 3.39 6.57
CA LYS A 56 20.95 3.25 7.98
C LYS A 56 19.85 2.56 8.78
N GLU A 57 20.24 1.90 9.87
CA GLU A 57 19.31 1.38 10.89
C GLU A 57 19.37 2.25 12.14
N VAL A 58 18.25 2.39 12.87
CA VAL A 58 18.24 3.07 14.16
C VAL A 58 19.06 2.30 15.20
N ASN A 59 19.80 3.03 15.99
CA ASN A 59 20.57 2.45 17.11
C ASN A 59 19.80 2.63 18.43
N SER A 60 18.54 2.17 18.49
CA SER A 60 17.68 2.30 19.67
C SER A 60 16.56 1.26 19.64
N ALA A 61 15.76 1.22 20.69
CA ALA A 61 14.64 0.27 20.80
C ALA A 61 13.51 0.52 19.78
N PHE A 62 13.51 1.59 19.01
CA PHE A 62 12.63 1.78 17.86
C PHE A 62 12.74 0.65 16.83
N ARG A 63 13.89 -0.06 16.77
CA ARG A 63 14.05 -1.23 15.91
C ARG A 63 12.96 -2.29 16.09
N TYR A 64 12.41 -2.43 17.30
CA TYR A 64 11.35 -3.41 17.59
C TYR A 64 10.00 -3.04 16.95
N LEU A 65 9.75 -1.77 16.60
CA LEU A 65 8.59 -1.37 15.80
C LEU A 65 8.73 -1.76 14.32
N GLY A 66 9.96 -1.73 13.80
CA GLY A 66 10.24 -2.12 12.41
C GLY A 66 10.35 -3.64 12.20
N MET A 67 10.58 -4.40 13.26
CA MET A 67 10.84 -5.84 13.23
C MET A 67 9.53 -6.63 13.20
N ASN A 68 9.33 -7.50 12.21
CA ASN A 68 8.25 -8.48 12.21
C ASN A 68 8.50 -9.61 13.22
N ARG A 69 7.51 -10.46 13.45
CA ARG A 69 7.70 -11.63 14.34
C ARG A 69 8.74 -12.61 13.81
N SER A 70 8.78 -12.81 12.51
CA SER A 70 9.75 -13.66 11.80
C SER A 70 11.18 -13.15 11.89
N ASP A 71 11.38 -11.83 12.02
CA ASP A 71 12.71 -11.20 12.11
C ASP A 71 13.33 -11.36 13.50
N ALA A 72 12.51 -11.52 14.54
CA ALA A 72 12.95 -11.70 15.91
C ALA A 72 13.53 -13.12 16.13
N LYS A 73 14.76 -13.36 15.64
CA LYS A 73 15.41 -14.68 15.69
C LYS A 73 15.95 -15.01 17.09
N SER A 74 16.53 -14.01 17.80
CA SER A 74 17.09 -14.22 19.13
C SER A 74 16.01 -14.24 20.23
N PRO A 75 16.20 -15.02 21.33
CA PRO A 75 15.30 -14.98 22.48
C PRO A 75 15.15 -13.56 23.06
N LYS A 76 16.23 -12.79 23.07
CA LYS A 76 16.26 -11.39 23.53
C LYS A 76 15.35 -10.51 22.67
N ASP A 77 15.44 -10.61 21.35
CA ASP A 77 14.60 -9.80 20.44
C ASP A 77 13.13 -10.18 20.57
N LYS A 78 12.82 -11.48 20.67
CA LYS A 78 11.45 -11.96 20.93
C LYS A 78 10.87 -11.37 22.20
N LEU A 79 11.66 -11.43 23.31
CA LEU A 79 11.25 -10.93 24.62
C LEU A 79 11.04 -9.41 24.59
N LEU A 80 12.02 -8.64 24.11
CA LEU A 80 11.94 -7.17 24.10
C LEU A 80 10.80 -6.68 23.19
N ARG A 81 10.65 -7.30 21.99
CA ARG A 81 9.54 -6.99 21.11
C ARG A 81 8.18 -7.27 21.78
N ALA A 82 8.06 -8.39 22.50
CA ALA A 82 6.84 -8.75 23.23
C ALA A 82 6.55 -7.76 24.36
N ILE A 83 7.58 -7.33 25.12
CA ILE A 83 7.45 -6.32 26.17
C ILE A 83 6.92 -5.00 25.59
N TYR A 84 7.54 -4.46 24.54
CA TYR A 84 7.10 -3.20 23.94
C TYR A 84 5.70 -3.30 23.32
N ALA A 85 5.38 -4.45 22.71
CA ALA A 85 4.04 -4.70 22.19
C ALA A 85 3.00 -4.78 23.35
N GLY A 86 3.35 -5.40 24.47
CA GLY A 86 2.54 -5.47 25.68
C GLY A 86 2.30 -4.08 26.28
N ILE A 87 3.36 -3.28 26.44
CA ILE A 87 3.25 -1.89 26.92
C ILE A 87 2.35 -1.07 25.99
N THR A 88 2.51 -1.20 24.67
CA THR A 88 1.67 -0.49 23.71
C THR A 88 0.20 -0.87 23.86
N ARG A 89 -0.09 -2.16 24.01
CA ARG A 89 -1.47 -2.67 24.13
C ARG A 89 -2.15 -2.25 25.43
N VAL A 90 -1.42 -2.22 26.54
CA VAL A 90 -1.95 -1.93 27.86
C VAL A 90 -1.99 -0.41 28.11
N PHE A 91 -0.84 0.26 27.97
CA PHE A 91 -0.66 1.68 28.34
C PHE A 91 -0.76 2.64 27.14
N GLY A 92 -0.79 2.12 25.92
CA GLY A 92 -0.82 2.91 24.70
C GLY A 92 0.56 3.21 24.12
N ARG A 93 0.56 3.56 22.82
CA ARG A 93 1.77 3.84 22.03
C ARG A 93 2.64 4.95 22.59
N LYS A 94 2.04 6.00 23.15
CA LYS A 94 2.74 7.15 23.74
C LYS A 94 3.82 6.73 24.75
N TYR A 95 3.51 5.79 25.63
CA TYR A 95 4.44 5.32 26.67
C TYR A 95 5.50 4.38 26.07
N ALA A 96 5.09 3.48 25.20
CA ALA A 96 6.05 2.57 24.54
C ALA A 96 7.10 3.35 23.74
N ILE A 97 6.69 4.34 22.95
CA ILE A 97 7.57 5.19 22.14
C ILE A 97 8.47 6.05 23.03
N ALA A 98 7.96 6.59 24.14
CA ALA A 98 8.79 7.33 25.09
C ALA A 98 9.94 6.48 25.65
N LEU A 99 9.63 5.23 26.03
CA LEU A 99 10.64 4.26 26.49
C LEU A 99 11.64 3.88 25.38
N MET A 100 11.15 3.62 24.15
CA MET A 100 12.02 3.31 23.01
C MET A 100 12.95 4.46 22.64
N GLY A 101 12.52 5.70 22.88
CA GLY A 101 13.29 6.91 22.63
C GLY A 101 14.36 7.22 23.69
N LEU A 102 14.39 6.50 24.80
CA LEU A 102 15.43 6.70 25.81
C LEU A 102 16.83 6.40 25.21
N GLY A 103 17.71 7.38 25.32
CA GLY A 103 19.07 7.29 24.75
C GLY A 103 19.15 7.50 23.23
N GLN A 104 18.03 7.73 22.53
CA GLN A 104 18.05 8.05 21.11
C GLN A 104 18.70 9.42 20.89
N LYS A 105 19.86 9.43 20.23
CA LYS A 105 20.54 10.68 19.86
C LYS A 105 19.74 11.44 18.81
N LYS A 106 19.67 12.76 18.96
CA LYS A 106 19.03 13.62 17.96
C LYS A 106 19.86 13.65 16.68
N LEU A 107 19.19 13.42 15.56
CA LEU A 107 19.78 13.56 14.23
C LEU A 107 19.61 15.01 13.76
N SER A 108 20.60 15.54 13.03
CA SER A 108 20.55 16.92 12.51
C SER A 108 21.32 17.05 11.21
N GLY A 109 21.20 18.23 10.58
CA GLY A 109 21.93 18.55 9.35
C GLY A 109 21.17 18.18 8.07
N TYR A 110 19.86 17.94 8.16
CA TYR A 110 18.97 17.68 7.01
C TYR A 110 18.17 18.93 6.66
N ALA A 111 17.99 19.19 5.38
CA ALA A 111 17.06 20.21 4.90
C ALA A 111 15.61 19.74 5.13
N TYR A 112 15.34 18.48 4.81
CA TYR A 112 14.03 17.86 4.98
C TYR A 112 14.12 16.56 5.76
N ALA A 113 13.12 16.28 6.60
CA ALA A 113 12.94 15.00 7.27
C ALA A 113 11.52 14.49 7.04
N ILE A 114 11.41 13.31 6.47
CA ILE A 114 10.15 12.68 6.07
C ILE A 114 9.88 11.46 6.92
N SER A 115 8.70 11.40 7.55
CA SER A 115 8.11 10.16 8.04
C SER A 115 7.31 9.53 6.93
N TYR A 116 7.78 8.41 6.38
CA TYR A 116 7.15 7.81 5.20
C TYR A 116 6.03 6.83 5.53
N ILE A 117 5.89 6.38 6.77
CA ILE A 117 4.80 5.50 7.17
C ILE A 117 3.93 6.17 8.24
N GLN A 118 2.61 6.15 8.01
CA GLN A 118 1.65 6.70 8.96
C GLN A 118 1.53 5.87 10.21
N ASN A 119 0.95 6.45 11.25
CA ASN A 119 0.58 5.77 12.46
C ASN A 119 -0.81 5.09 12.33
N GLY A 120 -1.00 3.99 13.07
CA GLY A 120 -2.32 3.44 13.36
C GLY A 120 -2.92 4.03 14.64
N GLY A 121 -3.89 3.34 15.24
CA GLY A 121 -4.53 3.72 16.52
C GLY A 121 -3.56 3.67 17.71
N ASP A 122 -3.96 4.29 18.81
CA ASP A 122 -3.10 4.49 19.99
C ASP A 122 -2.64 3.20 20.69
N LYS A 123 -3.29 2.08 20.44
CA LYS A 123 -2.91 0.75 20.96
C LYS A 123 -2.26 -0.15 19.91
N ALA A 124 -2.05 0.35 18.69
CA ALA A 124 -1.40 -0.39 17.62
C ALA A 124 0.12 -0.40 17.81
N PHE A 125 0.71 -1.59 17.83
CA PHE A 125 2.18 -1.78 17.78
C PHE A 125 2.66 -1.68 16.34
N TYR A 126 2.53 -0.47 15.79
CA TYR A 126 2.79 -0.14 14.38
C TYR A 126 3.07 1.37 14.25
N GLY A 127 3.84 1.78 13.22
CA GLY A 127 4.19 3.18 12.96
C GLY A 127 5.34 3.66 13.82
N GLY A 128 5.21 4.85 14.43
CA GLY A 128 6.24 5.48 15.27
C GLY A 128 7.23 6.35 14.52
N CYS A 129 7.23 6.31 13.17
CA CYS A 129 8.10 7.16 12.36
C CYS A 129 7.76 8.64 12.52
N ASN A 130 6.47 8.96 12.67
CA ASN A 130 6.02 10.32 12.93
C ASN A 130 6.61 10.87 14.23
N GLU A 131 6.51 10.13 15.34
CA GLU A 131 7.08 10.52 16.62
C GLU A 131 8.61 10.61 16.56
N PHE A 132 9.25 9.69 15.82
CA PHE A 132 10.70 9.72 15.64
C PHE A 132 11.14 11.00 14.93
N VAL A 133 10.52 11.32 13.78
CA VAL A 133 10.81 12.54 13.02
C VAL A 133 10.50 13.79 13.85
N ALA A 134 9.34 13.82 14.50
CA ALA A 134 8.93 14.97 15.29
C ALA A 134 9.90 15.29 16.45
N LYS A 135 10.35 14.24 17.18
CA LYS A 135 11.08 14.39 18.45
C LYS A 135 12.60 14.24 18.34
N HIS A 136 13.06 13.33 17.46
CA HIS A 136 14.48 12.94 17.40
C HIS A 136 15.21 13.43 16.15
N VAL A 137 14.55 14.20 15.27
CA VAL A 137 15.20 14.79 14.09
C VAL A 137 15.12 16.31 14.13
N GLY A 138 16.27 16.97 13.95
CA GLY A 138 16.40 18.40 13.67
C GLY A 138 16.59 18.58 12.16
N ALA A 139 15.58 19.10 11.48
CA ALA A 139 15.60 19.39 10.05
C ALA A 139 14.99 20.77 9.81
N GLY A 140 15.27 21.35 8.64
CA GLY A 140 14.66 22.61 8.21
C GLY A 140 13.16 22.51 8.12
N LYS A 141 12.67 21.42 7.51
CA LYS A 141 11.24 21.11 7.38
C LYS A 141 10.98 19.64 7.69
N LYS A 142 9.81 19.34 8.27
CA LYS A 142 9.36 17.99 8.61
C LYS A 142 8.08 17.67 7.89
N ILE A 143 8.02 16.51 7.26
CA ILE A 143 6.90 16.07 6.41
C ILE A 143 6.42 14.69 6.88
N SER A 144 5.11 14.48 6.90
CA SER A 144 4.53 13.17 7.18
C SER A 144 3.75 12.67 5.97
N PHE A 145 4.00 11.42 5.55
CA PHE A 145 3.21 10.76 4.51
C PHE A 145 2.02 10.01 5.09
N LEU A 146 0.93 10.01 4.33
CA LEU A 146 -0.29 9.25 4.56
C LEU A 146 -0.47 8.24 3.43
N HIS A 147 -0.48 6.95 3.78
CA HIS A 147 -0.70 5.83 2.86
C HIS A 147 -1.96 5.04 3.19
N GLY A 148 -2.87 5.58 3.98
CA GLY A 148 -4.12 4.94 4.37
C GLY A 148 -5.18 5.99 4.69
N ASP A 149 -6.44 5.59 4.56
CA ASP A 149 -7.56 6.40 5.03
C ASP A 149 -7.40 6.69 6.53
N TYR A 150 -7.26 7.97 6.87
CA TYR A 150 -6.96 8.42 8.24
C TYR A 150 -8.03 7.98 9.26
N ARG A 151 -9.29 7.93 8.85
CA ARG A 151 -10.42 7.56 9.70
C ARG A 151 -10.56 6.04 9.80
N LEU A 152 -10.48 5.33 8.68
CA LEU A 152 -10.73 3.88 8.61
C LEU A 152 -9.56 3.05 9.16
N CYS A 153 -8.32 3.54 9.07
CA CYS A 153 -7.16 2.85 9.66
C CYS A 153 -7.01 3.05 11.19
N GLY A 154 -7.98 3.71 11.83
CA GLY A 154 -7.98 3.98 13.27
C GLY A 154 -6.97 5.05 13.71
N ALA A 155 -6.41 5.83 12.77
CA ALA A 155 -5.45 6.89 13.07
C ALA A 155 -6.09 8.16 13.63
N ASN A 156 -7.41 8.31 13.58
CA ASN A 156 -8.14 9.47 14.09
C ASN A 156 -8.17 9.46 15.62
N THR A 157 -7.06 9.86 16.23
CA THR A 157 -6.89 9.95 17.69
C THR A 157 -6.31 11.32 18.07
N ALA A 158 -6.56 11.78 19.30
CA ALA A 158 -6.04 13.06 19.78
C ALA A 158 -4.49 13.10 19.75
N LEU A 159 -3.84 11.96 19.99
CA LEU A 159 -2.37 11.85 19.93
C LEU A 159 -1.86 12.06 18.51
N ASN A 160 -2.46 11.42 17.52
CA ASN A 160 -2.08 11.59 16.11
C ASN A 160 -2.43 13.01 15.63
N ALA A 161 -3.60 13.56 15.99
CA ALA A 161 -3.98 14.92 15.62
C ALA A 161 -2.93 15.95 16.08
N ALA A 162 -2.52 15.89 17.35
CA ALA A 162 -1.47 16.77 17.88
C ALA A 162 -0.12 16.58 17.13
N LEU A 163 0.19 15.34 16.75
CA LEU A 163 1.41 15.01 16.06
C LEU A 163 1.41 15.55 14.61
N TYR A 164 0.34 15.35 13.83
CA TYR A 164 0.22 15.87 12.47
C TYR A 164 0.28 17.39 12.41
N LYS A 165 -0.33 18.11 13.39
CA LYS A 165 -0.23 19.56 13.51
C LYS A 165 1.20 20.08 13.65
N SER A 166 2.11 19.26 14.19
CA SER A 166 3.52 19.63 14.42
C SER A 166 4.41 19.49 13.17
N PHE A 167 3.90 18.90 12.08
CA PHE A 167 4.61 18.81 10.81
C PHE A 167 4.42 20.09 9.99
N ASP A 168 5.40 20.39 9.15
CA ASP A 168 5.34 21.52 8.20
C ASP A 168 4.46 21.20 7.01
N ALA A 169 4.45 19.94 6.55
CA ALA A 169 3.59 19.46 5.47
C ALA A 169 3.12 18.02 5.72
N ILE A 170 1.98 17.70 5.10
CA ILE A 170 1.39 16.37 5.04
C ILE A 170 1.28 15.97 3.58
N ALA A 171 1.87 14.85 3.19
CA ALA A 171 1.75 14.28 1.85
C ALA A 171 0.77 13.11 1.86
N ALA A 172 -0.31 13.21 1.11
CA ALA A 172 -1.29 12.13 0.95
C ALA A 172 -1.12 11.46 -0.42
N CYS A 173 -1.19 10.14 -0.48
CA CYS A 173 -0.94 9.37 -1.70
C CYS A 173 -2.11 9.41 -2.72
N SER A 174 -3.24 10.01 -2.35
CA SER A 174 -4.42 10.23 -3.21
C SER A 174 -5.27 11.38 -2.66
N GLN A 175 -6.16 11.94 -3.47
CA GLN A 175 -7.10 12.95 -3.02
C GLN A 175 -8.02 12.40 -1.92
N GLY A 176 -8.58 11.20 -2.10
CA GLY A 176 -9.43 10.57 -1.10
C GLY A 176 -8.71 10.33 0.23
N CYS A 177 -7.41 10.03 0.22
CA CYS A 177 -6.59 9.95 1.43
C CYS A 177 -6.44 11.33 2.10
N GLY A 178 -6.23 12.38 1.31
CA GLY A 178 -6.19 13.78 1.76
C GLY A 178 -7.53 14.24 2.36
N ASP A 179 -8.63 13.95 1.68
CA ASP A 179 -9.98 14.31 2.14
C ASP A 179 -10.32 13.62 3.46
N SER A 180 -9.87 12.37 3.64
CA SER A 180 -10.08 11.62 4.89
C SER A 180 -9.43 12.29 6.10
N ILE A 181 -8.21 12.83 5.97
CA ILE A 181 -7.57 13.56 7.08
C ILE A 181 -8.20 14.94 7.27
N LEU A 182 -8.54 15.67 6.20
CA LEU A 182 -9.17 17.00 6.31
C LEU A 182 -10.58 16.93 6.90
N ALA A 183 -11.32 15.86 6.66
CA ALA A 183 -12.61 15.64 7.31
C ALA A 183 -12.49 15.50 8.83
N ALA A 184 -11.34 15.09 9.35
CA ALA A 184 -11.05 14.95 10.77
C ALA A 184 -10.29 16.16 11.34
N LEU A 185 -9.41 16.78 10.55
CA LEU A 185 -8.47 17.85 10.92
C LEU A 185 -8.46 18.92 9.82
N PRO A 186 -9.54 19.70 9.65
CA PRO A 186 -9.67 20.69 8.58
C PRO A 186 -8.58 21.77 8.61
N GLU A 187 -8.03 22.06 9.78
CA GLU A 187 -6.92 23.01 9.96
C GLU A 187 -5.60 22.61 9.30
N LEU A 188 -5.50 21.39 8.77
CA LEU A 188 -4.31 20.94 8.02
C LEU A 188 -4.39 21.27 6.53
N GLY A 189 -5.44 21.94 6.05
CA GLY A 189 -5.65 22.22 4.62
C GLY A 189 -4.46 22.89 3.95
N ASP A 190 -3.90 23.94 4.57
CA ASP A 190 -2.73 24.66 4.01
C ASP A 190 -1.42 23.85 4.02
N LYS A 191 -1.38 22.72 4.75
CA LYS A 191 -0.24 21.84 4.84
C LYS A 191 -0.37 20.58 3.99
N LEU A 192 -1.56 20.32 3.42
CA LEU A 192 -1.83 19.12 2.65
C LEU A 192 -1.29 19.25 1.23
N HIS A 193 -0.60 18.22 0.79
CA HIS A 193 -0.13 18.03 -0.58
C HIS A 193 -0.53 16.64 -1.05
N ILE A 194 -0.97 16.52 -2.30
CA ILE A 194 -1.18 15.21 -2.93
C ILE A 194 0.12 14.82 -3.63
N VAL A 195 0.65 13.65 -3.26
CA VAL A 195 1.87 13.07 -3.82
C VAL A 195 1.59 11.61 -4.11
N LYS A 196 1.26 11.32 -5.37
CA LYS A 196 0.93 9.95 -5.83
C LYS A 196 2.10 8.98 -5.59
N ASN A 197 1.80 7.71 -5.49
CA ASN A 197 2.81 6.66 -5.37
C ASN A 197 3.56 6.48 -6.70
N CYS A 198 4.90 6.40 -6.67
CA CYS A 198 5.69 5.92 -7.79
C CYS A 198 5.57 4.39 -7.93
N GLN A 199 5.71 3.85 -9.15
CA GLN A 199 5.40 2.45 -9.47
C GLN A 199 6.53 1.66 -10.13
N ARG A 200 7.47 2.29 -10.87
CA ARG A 200 8.51 1.64 -11.69
C ARG A 200 7.89 0.83 -12.84
N TYR A 201 7.04 1.43 -13.61
CA TYR A 201 6.23 0.79 -14.65
C TYR A 201 7.03 -0.06 -15.67
N ASP A 202 8.22 0.40 -16.09
CA ASP A 202 9.07 -0.36 -17.02
C ASP A 202 9.53 -1.70 -16.42
N GLU A 203 9.82 -1.72 -15.10
CA GLU A 203 10.18 -2.97 -14.43
C GLU A 203 8.99 -3.91 -14.28
N ILE A 204 7.78 -3.38 -14.05
CA ILE A 204 6.56 -4.19 -13.99
C ILE A 204 6.35 -4.92 -15.32
N ARG A 205 6.45 -4.21 -16.46
CA ARG A 205 6.34 -4.80 -17.80
C ARG A 205 7.41 -5.85 -18.05
N ALA A 206 8.67 -5.52 -17.76
CA ALA A 206 9.79 -6.46 -17.97
C ALA A 206 9.68 -7.72 -17.09
N ARG A 207 9.06 -7.62 -15.90
CA ARG A 207 8.83 -8.77 -15.02
C ARG A 207 7.63 -9.60 -15.50
N ALA A 208 6.57 -8.97 -16.02
CA ALA A 208 5.42 -9.67 -16.59
C ALA A 208 5.84 -10.57 -17.77
N GLU A 209 6.62 -10.03 -18.72
CA GLU A 209 7.17 -10.79 -19.85
C GLU A 209 7.97 -12.03 -19.42
N LYS A 210 8.73 -11.94 -18.31
CA LYS A 210 9.54 -13.06 -17.79
C LYS A 210 8.71 -14.12 -17.07
N THR A 211 7.54 -13.75 -16.55
CA THR A 211 6.68 -14.62 -15.75
C THR A 211 5.38 -14.98 -16.45
N ALA A 212 5.42 -15.04 -17.81
CA ALA A 212 4.25 -15.36 -18.62
C ALA A 212 3.54 -16.63 -18.14
N VAL A 213 2.24 -16.54 -17.93
CA VAL A 213 1.38 -17.61 -17.41
C VAL A 213 0.30 -17.93 -18.47
N ARG A 214 -0.05 -19.20 -18.58
CA ARG A 214 -1.25 -19.60 -19.33
C ARG A 214 -2.39 -19.79 -18.35
N LEU A 215 -3.46 -19.04 -18.55
CA LEU A 215 -4.72 -19.14 -17.82
C LEU A 215 -5.74 -19.96 -18.61
N GLU A 216 -6.96 -20.11 -18.12
CA GLU A 216 -8.03 -20.86 -18.76
C GLU A 216 -8.47 -20.18 -20.08
N PRO A 217 -8.20 -20.77 -21.25
CA PRO A 217 -8.34 -20.06 -22.53
C PRO A 217 -9.78 -19.77 -22.95
N GLU A 218 -10.73 -20.54 -22.44
CA GLU A 218 -12.17 -20.44 -22.80
C GLU A 218 -12.97 -19.64 -21.76
N LYS A 219 -12.28 -19.07 -20.76
CA LYS A 219 -12.94 -18.37 -19.65
C LYS A 219 -12.46 -16.92 -19.57
N ILE A 220 -13.28 -16.08 -18.96
CA ILE A 220 -12.86 -14.75 -18.50
C ILE A 220 -12.04 -14.96 -17.21
N ASN A 221 -10.75 -14.72 -17.27
CA ASN A 221 -9.84 -14.89 -16.16
C ASN A 221 -9.84 -13.63 -15.31
N ILE A 222 -10.15 -13.80 -14.05
CA ILE A 222 -10.19 -12.72 -13.07
C ILE A 222 -9.07 -12.96 -12.08
N VAL A 223 -8.31 -11.91 -11.73
CA VAL A 223 -7.24 -12.02 -10.76
C VAL A 223 -7.42 -11.04 -9.60
N THR A 224 -7.11 -11.48 -8.39
CA THR A 224 -6.89 -10.60 -7.24
C THR A 224 -5.48 -10.81 -6.69
N VAL A 225 -4.73 -9.73 -6.51
CA VAL A 225 -3.41 -9.75 -5.87
C VAL A 225 -3.47 -8.95 -4.59
N ALA A 226 -3.51 -9.63 -3.44
CA ALA A 226 -3.65 -8.98 -2.15
C ALA A 226 -3.17 -9.86 -1.00
N ARG A 227 -2.70 -9.24 0.09
CA ARG A 227 -2.61 -9.93 1.37
C ARG A 227 -4.03 -10.35 1.81
N LEU A 228 -4.22 -11.60 2.21
CA LEU A 228 -5.53 -12.11 2.64
C LEU A 228 -5.85 -11.62 4.06
N GLY A 229 -6.03 -10.30 4.20
CA GLY A 229 -6.43 -9.61 5.41
C GLY A 229 -7.92 -9.25 5.38
N ARG A 230 -8.49 -8.94 6.55
CA ARG A 230 -9.91 -8.58 6.67
C ARG A 230 -10.28 -7.36 5.84
N GLU A 231 -9.39 -6.38 5.76
CA GLU A 231 -9.58 -5.14 4.99
C GLU A 231 -9.64 -5.39 3.47
N LYS A 232 -8.94 -6.42 2.99
CA LYS A 232 -8.94 -6.81 1.56
C LYS A 232 -10.17 -7.62 1.17
N SER A 233 -10.78 -8.27 2.16
CA SER A 233 -12.10 -8.90 2.10
C SER A 233 -12.34 -9.79 0.87
N VAL A 234 -11.32 -10.55 0.45
CA VAL A 234 -11.35 -11.40 -0.76
C VAL A 234 -12.48 -12.45 -0.71
N GLY A 235 -12.85 -12.92 0.48
CA GLY A 235 -14.01 -13.81 0.65
C GLY A 235 -15.30 -13.27 0.08
N ARG A 236 -15.53 -11.92 0.11
CA ARG A 236 -16.74 -11.32 -0.51
C ARG A 236 -16.77 -11.47 -2.02
N ALA A 237 -15.61 -11.49 -2.70
CA ALA A 237 -15.57 -11.78 -4.13
C ALA A 237 -16.01 -13.21 -4.42
N VAL A 238 -15.57 -14.19 -3.62
CA VAL A 238 -16.01 -15.58 -3.73
C VAL A 238 -17.50 -15.70 -3.44
N GLU A 239 -18.02 -15.04 -2.40
CA GLU A 239 -19.45 -14.98 -2.10
C GLU A 239 -20.27 -14.36 -3.24
N ALA A 240 -19.76 -13.32 -3.91
CA ALA A 240 -20.39 -12.70 -5.07
C ALA A 240 -20.41 -13.66 -6.27
N MET A 241 -19.29 -14.36 -6.55
CA MET A 241 -19.20 -15.36 -7.62
C MET A 241 -20.14 -16.53 -7.39
N ALA A 242 -20.32 -16.98 -6.14
CA ALA A 242 -21.28 -18.03 -5.79
C ALA A 242 -22.74 -17.68 -6.18
N ARG A 243 -23.03 -16.40 -6.39
CA ARG A 243 -24.39 -15.91 -6.75
C ARG A 243 -24.57 -15.59 -8.24
N LEU A 244 -23.56 -15.89 -9.08
CA LEU A 244 -23.62 -15.61 -10.53
C LEU A 244 -24.43 -16.65 -11.33
N GLY A 245 -24.85 -17.77 -10.71
CA GLY A 245 -25.59 -18.83 -11.39
C GLY A 245 -24.81 -19.41 -12.58
N ALA A 246 -25.44 -19.53 -13.73
CA ALA A 246 -24.82 -20.09 -14.95
C ALA A 246 -23.60 -19.30 -15.47
N LEU A 247 -23.42 -18.04 -15.06
CA LEU A 247 -22.26 -17.26 -15.46
C LEU A 247 -20.94 -17.73 -14.79
N GLN A 248 -21.03 -18.55 -13.73
CA GLN A 248 -19.85 -19.14 -13.10
C GLN A 248 -19.03 -20.00 -14.07
N GLU A 249 -19.67 -20.66 -15.00
CA GLU A 249 -19.03 -21.53 -16.00
C GLU A 249 -18.13 -20.73 -16.97
N LYS A 250 -18.40 -19.42 -17.13
CA LYS A 250 -17.69 -18.51 -18.04
C LYS A 250 -16.45 -17.88 -17.43
N ILE A 251 -16.18 -18.07 -16.15
CA ILE A 251 -15.09 -17.40 -15.45
C ILE A 251 -14.12 -18.37 -14.78
N HIS A 252 -12.89 -17.90 -14.55
CA HIS A 252 -11.97 -18.50 -13.59
C HIS A 252 -11.33 -17.40 -12.74
N TYR A 253 -11.29 -17.59 -11.44
CA TYR A 253 -10.79 -16.61 -10.48
C TYR A 253 -9.51 -17.07 -9.79
N TYR A 254 -8.44 -16.33 -9.99
CA TYR A 254 -7.13 -16.57 -9.39
C TYR A 254 -6.92 -15.61 -8.22
N ILE A 255 -6.66 -16.17 -7.04
CA ILE A 255 -6.38 -15.41 -5.82
C ILE A 255 -4.90 -15.55 -5.49
N ILE A 256 -4.13 -14.48 -5.67
CA ILE A 256 -2.70 -14.42 -5.39
C ILE A 256 -2.48 -13.68 -4.09
N GLY A 257 -1.98 -14.40 -3.09
CA GLY A 257 -1.69 -13.88 -1.77
C GLY A 257 -1.82 -14.91 -0.67
N ASP A 258 -1.47 -14.50 0.54
CA ASP A 258 -1.62 -15.29 1.75
C ASP A 258 -2.01 -14.37 2.93
N GLY A 259 -2.55 -14.94 3.99
CA GLY A 259 -2.94 -14.17 5.17
C GLY A 259 -3.94 -14.89 6.07
N ILE A 260 -4.39 -14.16 7.09
CA ILE A 260 -5.23 -14.71 8.18
C ILE A 260 -6.65 -15.12 7.74
N GLU A 261 -7.12 -14.66 6.59
CA GLU A 261 -8.44 -15.00 6.05
C GLU A 261 -8.41 -16.22 5.11
N LYS A 262 -7.23 -16.84 4.86
CA LYS A 262 -7.07 -17.94 3.91
C LYS A 262 -8.01 -19.11 4.20
N ASP A 263 -8.00 -19.61 5.45
CA ASP A 263 -8.83 -20.75 5.83
C ASP A 263 -10.32 -20.46 5.70
N ARG A 264 -10.73 -19.22 6.02
CA ARG A 264 -12.12 -18.77 5.80
C ARG A 264 -12.48 -18.75 4.32
N ILE A 265 -11.58 -18.26 3.45
CA ILE A 265 -11.80 -18.23 2.00
C ILE A 265 -11.92 -19.65 1.46
N CYS A 266 -11.05 -20.59 1.87
CA CYS A 266 -11.17 -22.01 1.53
C CYS A 266 -12.56 -22.56 1.91
N GLY A 267 -13.02 -22.30 3.13
CA GLY A 267 -14.35 -22.74 3.57
C GLY A 267 -15.48 -22.22 2.70
N ILE A 268 -15.44 -20.93 2.27
CA ILE A 268 -16.45 -20.36 1.36
C ILE A 268 -16.41 -21.05 -0.01
N ILE A 269 -15.22 -21.33 -0.56
CA ILE A 269 -15.05 -22.02 -1.85
C ILE A 269 -15.67 -23.42 -1.79
N ASP A 270 -15.39 -24.17 -0.71
CA ASP A 270 -15.89 -25.53 -0.51
C ASP A 270 -17.41 -25.56 -0.33
N GLU A 271 -17.96 -24.69 0.53
CA GLU A 271 -19.41 -24.58 0.77
C GLU A 271 -20.18 -24.20 -0.50
N ALA A 272 -19.60 -23.29 -1.30
CA ALA A 272 -20.20 -22.84 -2.56
C ALA A 272 -19.90 -23.77 -3.75
N LYS A 273 -19.10 -24.84 -3.57
CA LYS A 273 -18.65 -25.77 -4.62
C LYS A 273 -17.98 -25.09 -5.81
N LEU A 274 -17.12 -24.10 -5.51
CA LEU A 274 -16.42 -23.30 -6.52
C LEU A 274 -14.99 -23.79 -6.80
N GLY A 275 -14.62 -25.02 -6.42
CA GLY A 275 -13.25 -25.55 -6.60
C GLY A 275 -12.77 -25.57 -8.05
N ASP A 276 -13.67 -25.73 -9.03
CA ASP A 276 -13.34 -25.67 -10.47
C ASP A 276 -13.34 -24.24 -11.04
N THR A 277 -13.75 -23.25 -10.25
CA THR A 277 -13.89 -21.84 -10.66
C THR A 277 -12.88 -20.93 -9.97
N VAL A 278 -12.39 -21.29 -8.78
CA VAL A 278 -11.52 -20.46 -7.95
C VAL A 278 -10.24 -21.19 -7.61
N THR A 279 -9.10 -20.58 -7.92
CA THR A 279 -7.75 -21.10 -7.59
C THR A 279 -7.06 -20.18 -6.60
N LEU A 280 -6.66 -20.73 -5.45
CA LEU A 280 -5.76 -20.06 -4.48
C LEU A 280 -4.31 -20.34 -4.87
N CYS A 281 -3.64 -19.34 -5.45
CA CYS A 281 -2.27 -19.47 -5.97
C CYS A 281 -1.18 -19.34 -4.89
N GLY A 282 -1.57 -18.93 -3.66
CA GLY A 282 -0.59 -18.59 -2.62
C GLY A 282 0.10 -17.25 -2.84
N SER A 283 1.08 -16.94 -2.00
CA SER A 283 1.85 -15.69 -2.12
C SER A 283 2.91 -15.80 -3.21
N MET A 284 3.02 -14.78 -4.04
CA MET A 284 4.04 -14.64 -5.09
C MET A 284 4.73 -13.29 -4.98
N ASP A 285 6.04 -13.26 -5.22
CA ASP A 285 6.81 -12.02 -5.26
C ASP A 285 6.56 -11.24 -6.56
N GLU A 286 6.32 -11.96 -7.67
CA GLU A 286 6.09 -11.41 -9.01
C GLU A 286 4.77 -11.93 -9.61
N PRO A 287 3.63 -11.28 -9.28
CA PRO A 287 2.32 -11.70 -9.78
C PRO A 287 1.99 -11.17 -11.18
N TYR A 288 2.92 -10.43 -11.80
CA TYR A 288 2.66 -9.60 -12.97
C TYR A 288 2.23 -10.41 -14.20
N GLY A 289 2.78 -11.61 -14.40
CA GLY A 289 2.34 -12.49 -15.49
C GLY A 289 0.88 -12.96 -15.35
N TYR A 290 0.38 -13.14 -14.11
CA TYR A 290 -1.03 -13.42 -13.88
C TYR A 290 -1.91 -12.20 -14.16
N ILE A 291 -1.45 -11.00 -13.76
CA ILE A 291 -2.17 -9.77 -14.02
C ILE A 291 -2.29 -9.55 -15.53
N GLU A 292 -1.17 -9.64 -16.26
CA GLU A 292 -1.13 -9.42 -17.71
C GLU A 292 -1.99 -10.43 -18.49
N ALA A 293 -2.01 -11.69 -18.04
CA ALA A 293 -2.77 -12.76 -18.70
C ALA A 293 -4.27 -12.75 -18.38
N ALA A 294 -4.70 -11.98 -17.36
CA ALA A 294 -6.10 -11.92 -16.94
C ALA A 294 -6.88 -10.84 -17.72
N GLU A 295 -8.18 -11.06 -17.93
CA GLU A 295 -9.09 -10.10 -18.51
C GLU A 295 -9.55 -9.03 -17.50
N LEU A 296 -9.42 -9.30 -16.19
CA LEU A 296 -9.91 -8.40 -15.14
C LEU A 296 -9.10 -8.53 -13.86
N LEU A 297 -8.61 -7.40 -13.32
CA LEU A 297 -8.19 -7.31 -11.93
C LEU A 297 -9.38 -6.96 -11.04
N LEU A 298 -9.64 -7.76 -10.00
CA LEU A 298 -10.72 -7.54 -9.02
C LEU A 298 -10.16 -7.09 -7.67
N ILE A 299 -10.66 -5.95 -7.15
CA ILE A 299 -10.31 -5.41 -5.84
C ILE A 299 -11.56 -5.36 -4.95
N PRO A 300 -11.85 -6.40 -4.14
CA PRO A 300 -13.06 -6.48 -3.33
C PRO A 300 -12.90 -5.84 -1.94
N SER A 301 -11.98 -4.91 -1.79
CA SER A 301 -11.54 -4.38 -0.50
C SER A 301 -12.63 -3.56 0.21
N LEU A 302 -12.66 -3.64 1.55
CA LEU A 302 -13.49 -2.75 2.39
C LEU A 302 -12.90 -1.33 2.46
N SER A 303 -11.59 -1.22 2.38
CA SER A 303 -10.88 0.06 2.48
C SER A 303 -9.56 0.00 1.75
N GLU A 304 -9.30 1.01 0.94
CA GLU A 304 -8.05 1.27 0.24
C GLU A 304 -7.77 2.77 0.23
N ALA A 305 -6.49 3.13 0.24
CA ALA A 305 -6.09 4.53 0.08
C ALA A 305 -5.54 4.82 -1.33
N ALA A 306 -4.54 4.05 -1.75
CA ALA A 306 -3.97 4.11 -3.11
C ALA A 306 -3.31 2.76 -3.41
N PRO A 307 -4.08 1.71 -3.74
CA PRO A 307 -3.53 0.39 -3.97
C PRO A 307 -2.65 0.37 -5.22
N MET A 308 -1.38 -0.03 -5.03
CA MET A 308 -0.36 -0.09 -6.09
C MET A 308 -0.82 -0.96 -7.27
N VAL A 309 -1.55 -2.02 -6.99
CA VAL A 309 -2.00 -3.00 -7.98
C VAL A 309 -2.91 -2.41 -9.07
N ILE A 310 -3.55 -1.25 -8.83
CA ILE A 310 -4.32 -0.54 -9.87
C ILE A 310 -3.39 -0.08 -11.00
N GLY A 311 -2.31 0.61 -10.66
CA GLY A 311 -1.31 1.05 -11.64
C GLY A 311 -0.54 -0.12 -12.25
N GLU A 312 -0.26 -1.18 -11.45
CA GLU A 312 0.34 -2.42 -11.94
C GLU A 312 -0.53 -3.07 -13.03
N ALA A 313 -1.84 -3.19 -12.82
CA ALA A 313 -2.77 -3.74 -13.80
C ALA A 313 -2.95 -2.83 -15.02
N ALA A 314 -3.16 -1.54 -14.79
CA ALA A 314 -3.38 -0.58 -15.89
C ALA A 314 -2.20 -0.55 -16.86
N CYS A 315 -0.95 -0.56 -16.36
CA CYS A 315 0.24 -0.58 -17.22
C CYS A 315 0.46 -1.91 -17.96
N LEU A 316 -0.18 -2.99 -17.51
CA LEU A 316 -0.21 -4.31 -18.16
C LEU A 316 -1.49 -4.48 -19.01
N ALA A 317 -2.22 -3.40 -19.27
CA ALA A 317 -3.46 -3.36 -20.04
C ALA A 317 -4.59 -4.23 -19.47
N THR A 318 -4.58 -4.52 -18.18
CA THR A 318 -5.62 -5.29 -17.49
C THR A 318 -6.61 -4.33 -16.84
N PRO A 319 -7.88 -4.31 -17.25
CA PRO A 319 -8.93 -3.49 -16.64
C PRO A 319 -9.16 -3.84 -15.17
N VAL A 320 -9.68 -2.88 -14.40
CA VAL A 320 -9.91 -3.04 -12.96
C VAL A 320 -11.39 -2.92 -12.62
N LEU A 321 -11.92 -3.86 -11.82
CA LEU A 321 -13.17 -3.69 -11.09
C LEU A 321 -12.86 -3.59 -9.60
N SER A 322 -13.27 -2.51 -8.94
CA SER A 322 -13.07 -2.31 -7.50
C SER A 322 -14.38 -2.00 -6.80
N THR A 323 -14.48 -2.40 -5.55
CA THR A 323 -15.47 -1.82 -4.64
C THR A 323 -15.14 -0.35 -4.37
N GLU A 324 -16.18 0.46 -4.09
CA GLU A 324 -16.02 1.86 -3.74
C GLU A 324 -15.25 2.02 -2.42
N THR A 325 -14.06 2.62 -2.52
CA THR A 325 -13.19 2.98 -1.40
C THR A 325 -12.81 4.47 -1.52
N SER A 326 -12.09 5.03 -0.56
CA SER A 326 -11.84 6.49 -0.51
C SER A 326 -11.19 7.07 -1.77
N SER A 327 -10.45 6.30 -2.56
CA SER A 327 -9.81 6.74 -3.80
C SER A 327 -10.13 5.89 -5.03
N ALA A 328 -11.09 4.98 -4.93
CA ALA A 328 -11.39 4.07 -6.05
C ALA A 328 -11.84 4.83 -7.31
N ARG A 329 -12.74 5.83 -7.18
CA ARG A 329 -13.21 6.62 -8.33
C ARG A 329 -12.08 7.40 -8.98
N GLU A 330 -11.33 8.14 -8.19
CA GLU A 330 -10.16 8.91 -8.65
C GLU A 330 -9.16 8.03 -9.43
N MET A 331 -8.83 6.87 -8.86
CA MET A 331 -7.78 6.01 -9.41
C MET A 331 -8.24 5.11 -10.56
N ILE A 332 -9.54 4.85 -10.69
CA ILE A 332 -10.07 3.87 -11.63
C ILE A 332 -11.01 4.50 -12.65
N GLU A 333 -12.09 5.18 -12.22
CA GLU A 333 -13.09 5.75 -13.14
C GLU A 333 -12.56 7.01 -13.82
N ASP A 334 -12.07 7.99 -13.04
CA ASP A 334 -11.56 9.26 -13.56
C ASP A 334 -10.30 9.06 -14.42
N SER A 335 -9.48 8.05 -14.07
CA SER A 335 -8.30 7.65 -14.85
C SER A 335 -8.66 6.77 -16.07
N GLY A 336 -9.89 6.29 -16.17
CA GLY A 336 -10.35 5.42 -17.25
C GLY A 336 -9.86 3.97 -17.17
N TYR A 337 -9.37 3.51 -16.00
CA TYR A 337 -8.75 2.19 -15.86
C TYR A 337 -9.76 1.04 -15.66
N GLY A 338 -11.04 1.36 -15.41
CA GLY A 338 -12.02 0.32 -15.17
C GLY A 338 -13.31 0.86 -14.56
N TRP A 339 -13.86 0.13 -13.61
CA TRP A 339 -15.17 0.37 -13.00
C TRP A 339 -15.12 0.30 -11.48
N VAL A 340 -15.99 1.04 -10.84
CA VAL A 340 -16.20 1.00 -9.39
C VAL A 340 -17.63 0.57 -9.12
N CYS A 341 -17.80 -0.43 -8.25
CA CYS A 341 -19.10 -0.91 -7.82
C CYS A 341 -19.36 -0.56 -6.35
N GLU A 342 -20.61 -0.66 -5.93
CA GLU A 342 -21.02 -0.51 -4.53
C GLU A 342 -20.17 -1.42 -3.63
N ASN A 343 -19.75 -0.92 -2.47
CA ASN A 343 -18.89 -1.67 -1.53
C ASN A 343 -19.70 -2.72 -0.74
N SER A 344 -20.27 -3.68 -1.48
CA SER A 344 -21.06 -4.79 -0.96
C SER A 344 -20.87 -6.07 -1.80
N VAL A 345 -21.26 -7.22 -1.28
CA VAL A 345 -21.29 -8.48 -2.04
C VAL A 345 -22.20 -8.36 -3.26
N GLU A 346 -23.33 -7.68 -3.10
CA GLU A 346 -24.28 -7.47 -4.18
C GLU A 346 -23.75 -6.51 -5.25
N GLY A 347 -23.01 -5.45 -4.84
CA GLY A 347 -22.32 -4.56 -5.78
C GLY A 347 -21.27 -5.31 -6.60
N LEU A 348 -20.44 -6.16 -5.96
CA LEU A 348 -19.48 -7.03 -6.64
C LEU A 348 -20.17 -7.97 -7.62
N ARG A 349 -21.26 -8.63 -7.19
CA ARG A 349 -22.06 -9.53 -8.05
C ARG A 349 -22.55 -8.81 -9.30
N LYS A 350 -23.19 -7.64 -9.16
CA LYS A 350 -23.69 -6.85 -10.28
C LYS A 350 -22.58 -6.37 -11.22
N GLY A 351 -21.46 -5.91 -10.67
CA GLY A 351 -20.31 -5.49 -11.47
C GLY A 351 -19.73 -6.64 -12.28
N LEU A 352 -19.58 -7.81 -11.67
CA LEU A 352 -19.12 -9.02 -12.35
C LEU A 352 -20.13 -9.49 -13.41
N GLU A 353 -21.41 -9.55 -13.07
CA GLU A 353 -22.48 -9.94 -14.01
C GLU A 353 -22.50 -9.08 -15.27
N MET A 354 -22.38 -7.76 -15.12
CA MET A 354 -22.28 -6.81 -16.24
C MET A 354 -21.09 -7.15 -17.15
N LEU A 355 -19.89 -7.28 -16.57
CA LEU A 355 -18.68 -7.49 -17.35
C LEU A 355 -18.59 -8.89 -17.99
N ILE A 356 -19.16 -9.91 -17.34
CA ILE A 356 -19.20 -11.27 -17.87
C ILE A 356 -20.24 -11.37 -19.00
N SER A 357 -21.35 -10.64 -18.90
CA SER A 357 -22.40 -10.63 -19.92
C SER A 357 -22.01 -9.80 -21.16
N GLU A 358 -21.16 -8.79 -20.97
CA GLU A 358 -20.69 -7.89 -22.02
C GLU A 358 -19.15 -7.89 -22.10
N PRO A 359 -18.51 -9.01 -22.52
CA PRO A 359 -17.04 -9.14 -22.48
C PRO A 359 -16.31 -8.18 -23.42
N ASP A 360 -16.98 -7.58 -24.38
CA ASP A 360 -16.42 -6.54 -25.24
C ASP A 360 -16.01 -5.29 -24.44
N LEU A 361 -16.69 -4.97 -23.33
CA LEU A 361 -16.30 -3.90 -22.44
C LEU A 361 -14.87 -4.10 -21.89
N LEU A 362 -14.53 -5.33 -21.50
CA LEU A 362 -13.17 -5.68 -21.04
C LEU A 362 -12.14 -5.50 -22.16
N ARG A 363 -12.45 -5.99 -23.36
CA ARG A 363 -11.57 -5.88 -24.54
C ARG A 363 -11.33 -4.44 -24.96
N GLU A 364 -12.38 -3.61 -24.99
CA GLU A 364 -12.29 -2.20 -25.33
C GLU A 364 -11.46 -1.43 -24.27
N LYS A 365 -11.69 -1.72 -23.00
CA LYS A 365 -10.94 -1.12 -21.91
C LYS A 365 -9.46 -1.51 -21.98
N SER A 366 -9.14 -2.78 -22.20
CA SER A 366 -7.76 -3.25 -22.38
C SER A 366 -7.08 -2.56 -23.57
N LYS A 367 -7.76 -2.45 -24.73
CA LYS A 367 -7.24 -1.69 -25.89
C LYS A 367 -6.96 -0.23 -25.53
N PHE A 368 -7.85 0.43 -24.81
CA PHE A 368 -7.64 1.79 -24.35
C PHE A 368 -6.40 1.89 -23.44
N LEU A 369 -6.26 1.01 -22.45
CA LEU A 369 -5.11 0.99 -21.54
C LEU A 369 -3.78 0.84 -22.31
N ASN A 370 -3.75 0.03 -23.36
CA ASN A 370 -2.58 -0.13 -24.23
C ASN A 370 -2.19 1.16 -24.98
N THR A 371 -3.08 2.15 -25.10
CA THR A 371 -2.74 3.46 -25.72
C THR A 371 -2.11 4.43 -24.74
N LEU A 372 -2.19 4.15 -23.44
CA LEU A 372 -1.70 5.06 -22.40
C LEU A 372 -0.20 4.92 -22.18
N HIS A 373 0.42 6.04 -21.87
CA HIS A 373 1.81 6.06 -21.41
C HIS A 373 1.84 6.07 -19.88
N PHE A 374 2.62 5.15 -19.31
CA PHE A 374 2.78 5.03 -17.86
C PHE A 374 4.22 5.32 -17.48
N ASP A 375 4.43 6.36 -16.67
CA ASP A 375 5.69 6.70 -16.05
C ASP A 375 5.49 7.31 -14.65
N ASP A 376 6.58 7.56 -13.95
CA ASP A 376 6.55 8.13 -12.60
C ASP A 376 6.77 9.66 -12.59
N SER A 377 6.78 10.32 -13.74
CA SER A 377 7.14 11.76 -13.87
C SER A 377 6.20 12.66 -13.07
N GLU A 378 4.90 12.39 -13.11
CA GLU A 378 3.89 13.14 -12.34
C GLU A 378 4.13 12.95 -10.82
N ALA A 379 4.24 11.72 -10.33
CA ALA A 379 4.41 11.43 -8.91
C ALA A 379 5.72 12.02 -8.36
N ALA A 380 6.83 11.82 -9.08
CA ALA A 380 8.12 12.41 -8.73
C ALA A 380 8.10 13.95 -8.82
N GLY A 381 7.40 14.51 -9.80
CA GLY A 381 7.19 15.94 -9.93
C GLY A 381 6.39 16.54 -8.77
N GLN A 382 5.30 15.89 -8.35
CA GLN A 382 4.51 16.30 -7.18
C GLN A 382 5.35 16.29 -5.90
N PHE A 383 6.19 15.25 -5.70
CA PHE A 383 7.09 15.20 -4.56
C PHE A 383 8.08 16.36 -4.55
N LYS A 384 8.74 16.64 -5.67
CA LYS A 384 9.69 17.75 -5.81
C LYS A 384 9.02 19.10 -5.61
N ALA A 385 7.86 19.31 -6.23
CA ALA A 385 7.08 20.54 -6.09
C ALA A 385 6.63 20.81 -4.66
N MET A 386 6.28 19.76 -3.89
CA MET A 386 5.99 19.88 -2.46
C MET A 386 7.22 20.39 -1.71
N LEU A 387 8.41 19.80 -1.93
CA LEU A 387 9.65 20.21 -1.25
C LEU A 387 10.08 21.63 -1.62
N ASP A 388 9.83 22.07 -2.83
CA ASP A 388 10.20 23.42 -3.30
C ASP A 388 9.27 24.52 -2.78
N ARG A 389 8.04 24.16 -2.36
CA ARG A 389 7.08 25.10 -1.72
C ARG A 389 7.34 25.31 -0.22
N LEU A 390 8.14 24.46 0.40
CA LEU A 390 8.44 24.49 1.83
C LEU A 390 9.68 25.33 2.14
#